data_57f0d65554f254f2b8a2ee02fe631165
#
_entry.id   57f0d65554f254f2b8a2ee02fe631165
#
_cell.length_a   1.000
_cell.length_b   1.000
_cell.length_c   1.000
_cell.angle_alpha   90.00
_cell.angle_beta   90.00
_cell.angle_gamma   90.00
#
_symmetry.space_group_name_H-M   'P 1'
#
loop_
_entity.id
_entity.type
_entity.pdbx_description
1 polymer ?
#
loop_
_entity_poly.entity_id
_entity_poly.type
_entity_poly.pdbx_seq_one_letter_code
_entity_poly.pdbx_strand_id
1 'polypeptide(L)'
;PGYGFEALENMTRWDWGQDLFEWFEYYLQERGPKPSLDAQIQRNDGQWRVEETWPPADREPFTLDLSDCGNDGAFVGGGLSVVGGGQTVTVECPDINDDRDIHIAGLPTLHLSAVPTFDGGQVFIEMQDAMTGLRLGHATMDVRYHEGGYEPQTVIPGQQITMMMEFQGIDAILPAGNGLRFIFSDQGEDYLAPACGNACTVHILPSLSVFEAPTVERGPETILTVPQPQ
;
A
#
# COMPACT_ATOMS: atom_id res chain seq x y z
N PRO A 1 16.12 3.43 -0.15
CA PRO A 1 15.54 2.64 -1.20
C PRO A 1 14.05 2.86 -1.18
N GLY A 2 13.53 3.50 -2.20
CA GLY A 2 12.14 3.87 -2.27
C GLY A 2 11.29 2.69 -2.65
N TYR A 3 10.49 2.28 -1.73
CA TYR A 3 9.46 1.29 -1.96
C TYR A 3 8.16 2.02 -2.28
N GLY A 4 7.61 1.79 -3.43
CA GLY A 4 6.34 2.36 -3.82
C GLY A 4 6.22 2.54 -5.33
N PHE A 5 7.16 3.20 -5.97
CA PHE A 5 7.09 3.47 -7.41
C PHE A 5 8.36 3.00 -8.11
N GLU A 6 8.46 1.72 -8.47
CA GLU A 6 9.63 1.19 -9.19
C GLU A 6 9.84 1.80 -10.58
N ALA A 7 8.79 2.34 -11.16
CA ALA A 7 8.86 2.90 -12.50
C ALA A 7 9.59 4.24 -12.59
N LEU A 8 9.93 4.86 -11.46
CA LEU A 8 10.52 6.19 -11.45
C LEU A 8 11.98 6.12 -11.02
N GLU A 9 12.89 6.18 -11.99
CA GLU A 9 14.34 6.17 -11.76
C GLU A 9 14.85 7.33 -10.89
N ASN A 10 14.04 8.34 -10.62
CA ASN A 10 14.41 9.58 -9.91
C ASN A 10 13.56 9.81 -8.67
N MET A 11 13.43 8.81 -7.80
CA MET A 11 12.70 8.95 -6.54
C MET A 11 13.41 9.85 -5.52
N THR A 12 14.68 10.13 -5.72
CA THR A 12 15.45 10.98 -4.81
C THR A 12 15.67 12.35 -5.43
N ARG A 13 15.11 13.37 -4.83
CA ARG A 13 15.41 14.74 -5.19
C ARG A 13 16.88 15.04 -4.88
N TRP A 14 17.54 15.75 -5.78
CA TRP A 14 18.94 16.14 -5.60
C TRP A 14 19.15 17.13 -4.44
N ASP A 15 18.14 17.95 -4.13
CA ASP A 15 18.15 18.96 -3.07
C ASP A 15 17.80 18.41 -1.69
N TRP A 16 17.38 17.14 -1.60
CA TRP A 16 17.04 16.48 -0.32
C TRP A 16 18.18 16.54 0.71
N GLY A 17 19.41 16.41 0.25
CA GLY A 17 20.57 16.51 1.12
C GLY A 17 20.73 17.90 1.75
N GLN A 18 20.36 18.96 1.03
CA GLN A 18 20.36 20.32 1.55
C GLN A 18 19.26 20.51 2.59
N ASP A 19 18.02 20.06 2.30
CA ASP A 19 16.89 20.12 3.25
C ASP A 19 17.26 19.41 4.56
N LEU A 20 17.90 18.24 4.47
CA LEU A 20 18.38 17.50 5.63
C LEU A 20 19.47 18.27 6.43
N PHE A 21 20.40 18.90 5.73
CA PHE A 21 21.44 19.74 6.37
C PHE A 21 20.82 20.93 7.09
N GLU A 22 19.91 21.66 6.48
CA GLU A 22 19.22 22.80 7.07
C GLU A 22 18.42 22.38 8.31
N TRP A 23 17.78 21.21 8.25
CA TRP A 23 17.09 20.62 9.40
C TRP A 23 18.06 20.36 10.57
N PHE A 24 19.21 19.74 10.32
CA PHE A 24 20.21 19.49 11.36
C PHE A 24 20.85 20.77 11.88
N GLU A 25 21.15 21.76 11.04
CA GLU A 25 21.69 23.05 11.48
C GLU A 25 20.74 23.76 12.45
N TYR A 26 19.44 23.76 12.12
CA TYR A 26 18.47 24.39 12.98
C TYR A 26 18.26 23.63 14.31
N TYR A 27 17.93 22.33 14.24
CA TYR A 27 17.54 21.57 15.44
C TYR A 27 18.69 21.09 16.31
N LEU A 28 19.89 20.90 15.77
CA LEU A 28 21.04 20.44 16.55
C LEU A 28 22.04 21.55 16.86
N GLN A 29 22.11 22.58 16.03
CA GLN A 29 23.12 23.65 16.20
C GLN A 29 22.49 25.01 16.49
N GLU A 30 21.16 25.12 16.47
CA GLU A 30 20.43 26.37 16.66
C GLU A 30 20.83 27.48 15.66
N ARG A 31 21.11 27.07 14.41
CA ARG A 31 21.58 27.96 13.35
C ARG A 31 20.60 27.96 12.18
N GLY A 32 20.59 29.09 11.44
CA GLY A 32 19.75 29.23 10.25
C GLY A 32 18.27 29.47 10.55
N PRO A 33 17.42 29.57 9.51
CA PRO A 33 15.99 29.69 9.66
C PRO A 33 15.37 28.35 10.05
N LYS A 34 14.23 28.40 10.72
CA LYS A 34 13.45 27.19 10.99
C LYS A 34 12.99 26.57 9.67
N PRO A 35 13.34 25.30 9.41
CA PRO A 35 12.88 24.62 8.19
C PRO A 35 11.38 24.40 8.23
N SER A 36 10.73 24.32 7.05
CA SER A 36 9.37 23.87 6.93
C SER A 36 9.26 22.41 7.39
N LEU A 37 8.13 22.08 8.03
CA LEU A 37 7.79 20.71 8.41
C LEU A 37 6.69 20.14 7.50
N ASP A 38 6.37 20.84 6.42
CA ASP A 38 5.42 20.38 5.43
C ASP A 38 5.92 19.08 4.80
N ALA A 39 5.02 18.15 4.57
CA ALA A 39 5.35 16.91 3.90
C ALA A 39 5.52 17.15 2.39
N GLN A 40 6.62 16.69 1.85
CA GLN A 40 6.92 16.74 0.41
C GLN A 40 6.86 15.31 -0.15
N ILE A 41 5.89 15.06 -1.03
CA ILE A 41 5.53 13.72 -1.44
C ILE A 41 5.63 13.61 -2.95
N GLN A 42 6.18 12.49 -3.43
CA GLN A 42 6.18 12.18 -4.85
C GLN A 42 4.95 11.35 -5.22
N ARG A 43 4.23 11.80 -6.22
CA ARG A 43 3.05 11.15 -6.79
C ARG A 43 3.46 10.10 -7.82
N ASN A 44 2.57 9.15 -8.13
CA ASN A 44 2.82 8.09 -9.10
C ASN A 44 3.14 8.56 -10.54
N ASP A 45 2.86 9.81 -10.89
CA ASP A 45 3.26 10.45 -12.16
C ASP A 45 4.63 11.15 -12.09
N GLY A 46 5.34 11.03 -10.97
CA GLY A 46 6.64 11.61 -10.74
C GLY A 46 6.63 13.07 -10.28
N GLN A 47 5.48 13.71 -10.22
CA GLN A 47 5.38 15.07 -9.70
C GLN A 47 5.51 15.10 -8.18
N TRP A 48 6.21 16.09 -7.67
CA TRP A 48 6.29 16.37 -6.24
C TRP A 48 5.21 17.39 -5.85
N ARG A 49 4.64 17.19 -4.68
CA ARG A 49 3.69 18.13 -4.10
C ARG A 49 3.92 18.32 -2.61
N VAL A 50 3.29 19.34 -2.06
CA VAL A 50 3.42 19.73 -0.66
C VAL A 50 2.08 19.51 0.03
N GLU A 51 2.11 18.94 1.23
CA GLU A 51 1.01 18.87 2.18
C GLU A 51 1.43 19.44 3.52
N GLU A 52 0.54 20.16 4.18
CA GLU A 52 0.78 20.70 5.51
C GLU A 52 1.02 19.57 6.53
N THR A 53 0.35 18.45 6.37
CA THR A 53 0.50 17.23 7.19
C THR A 53 0.42 15.98 6.32
N TRP A 54 1.08 14.90 6.77
CA TRP A 54 0.94 13.59 6.14
C TRP A 54 0.54 12.52 7.15
N PRO A 55 -0.51 11.72 6.91
CA PRO A 55 -1.48 11.84 5.82
C PRO A 55 -2.25 13.16 5.87
N PRO A 56 -2.84 13.64 4.73
CA PRO A 56 -3.63 14.88 4.69
C PRO A 56 -4.76 14.88 5.71
N ALA A 57 -4.97 16.02 6.38
CA ALA A 57 -5.97 16.11 7.45
C ALA A 57 -7.42 16.08 6.92
N ASP A 58 -7.62 16.55 5.71
CA ASP A 58 -8.92 16.68 5.01
C ASP A 58 -9.25 15.51 4.10
N ARG A 59 -8.54 14.38 4.27
CA ARG A 59 -8.78 13.16 3.49
C ARG A 59 -10.17 12.59 3.74
N GLU A 60 -10.77 12.09 2.68
CA GLU A 60 -12.05 11.39 2.71
C GLU A 60 -11.82 9.88 2.51
N PRO A 61 -12.62 9.03 3.14
CA PRO A 61 -12.49 7.59 2.98
C PRO A 61 -13.05 7.14 1.62
N PHE A 62 -12.29 6.31 0.94
CA PHE A 62 -12.74 5.50 -0.20
C PHE A 62 -12.78 4.05 0.24
N THR A 63 -13.86 3.34 -0.02
CA THR A 63 -14.03 1.93 0.34
C THR A 63 -14.33 1.10 -0.89
N LEU A 64 -13.63 -0.01 -1.02
CA LEU A 64 -13.82 -0.99 -2.09
C LEU A 64 -14.03 -2.38 -1.47
N ASP A 65 -15.20 -2.95 -1.68
CA ASP A 65 -15.47 -4.33 -1.32
C ASP A 65 -14.85 -5.26 -2.37
N LEU A 66 -13.99 -6.17 -1.96
CA LEU A 66 -13.34 -7.08 -2.89
C LEU A 66 -14.29 -8.14 -3.45
N SER A 67 -15.51 -8.24 -2.92
CA SER A 67 -16.58 -9.05 -3.54
C SER A 67 -17.02 -8.49 -4.90
N ASP A 68 -16.89 -7.18 -5.10
CA ASP A 68 -17.23 -6.49 -6.33
C ASP A 68 -16.12 -6.58 -7.39
N CYS A 69 -14.95 -7.08 -6.99
CA CYS A 69 -13.81 -7.29 -7.87
C CYS A 69 -13.97 -8.59 -8.65
N GLY A 70 -13.92 -8.47 -9.95
CA GLY A 70 -13.85 -9.63 -10.83
C GLY A 70 -12.49 -10.31 -10.72
N ASN A 71 -12.44 -11.58 -10.99
CA ASN A 71 -11.21 -12.26 -11.29
C ASN A 71 -11.45 -13.37 -12.29
N ASP A 72 -10.39 -13.82 -12.94
CA ASP A 72 -10.40 -14.82 -14.01
C ASP A 72 -10.84 -16.22 -13.55
N GLY A 73 -11.98 -16.31 -12.86
CA GLY A 73 -12.65 -17.55 -12.50
C GLY A 73 -12.21 -18.20 -11.18
N ALA A 74 -11.27 -17.62 -10.45
CA ALA A 74 -10.79 -18.21 -9.19
C ALA A 74 -11.79 -18.04 -8.01
N PHE A 75 -12.74 -17.11 -8.10
CA PHE A 75 -13.65 -16.77 -7.00
C PHE A 75 -15.13 -17.07 -7.29
N VAL A 76 -15.46 -17.70 -8.39
CA VAL A 76 -16.85 -18.07 -8.68
C VAL A 76 -17.33 -19.09 -7.65
N GLY A 77 -18.26 -18.68 -6.80
CA GLY A 77 -18.89 -19.56 -5.81
C GLY A 77 -18.19 -19.63 -4.43
N GLY A 78 -17.44 -18.59 -4.04
CA GLY A 78 -16.79 -18.55 -2.72
C GLY A 78 -15.53 -19.45 -2.64
N GLY A 79 -14.88 -19.67 -3.75
CA GLY A 79 -13.67 -20.47 -3.84
C GLY A 79 -12.55 -19.89 -2.97
N LEU A 80 -11.89 -20.75 -2.21
CA LEU A 80 -10.70 -20.42 -1.42
C LEU A 80 -9.51 -20.27 -2.35
N SER A 81 -8.83 -19.13 -2.25
CA SER A 81 -7.58 -18.90 -2.94
C SER A 81 -6.42 -19.10 -1.97
N VAL A 82 -5.42 -19.86 -2.37
CA VAL A 82 -4.34 -20.28 -1.50
C VAL A 82 -3.11 -19.44 -1.76
N VAL A 83 -2.56 -18.89 -0.69
CA VAL A 83 -1.28 -18.18 -0.67
C VAL A 83 -0.28 -19.02 0.12
N GLY A 84 0.91 -19.21 -0.39
CA GLY A 84 1.97 -19.96 0.25
C GLY A 84 2.54 -21.05 -0.65
N GLY A 85 3.74 -21.52 -0.33
CA GLY A 85 4.44 -22.51 -1.15
C GLY A 85 4.82 -22.03 -2.55
N GLY A 86 4.97 -20.70 -2.74
CA GLY A 86 5.25 -20.07 -4.02
C GLY A 86 4.02 -19.85 -4.91
N GLN A 87 2.83 -20.02 -4.38
CA GLN A 87 1.59 -19.72 -5.09
C GLN A 87 1.21 -18.25 -4.90
N THR A 88 0.71 -17.64 -5.96
CA THR A 88 0.15 -16.28 -5.95
C THR A 88 -1.31 -16.29 -6.31
N VAL A 89 -2.04 -15.31 -5.79
CA VAL A 89 -3.44 -15.05 -6.13
C VAL A 89 -3.57 -13.61 -6.56
N THR A 90 -4.24 -13.38 -7.68
CA THR A 90 -4.51 -12.04 -8.20
C THR A 90 -6.00 -11.74 -8.10
N VAL A 91 -6.32 -10.57 -7.55
CA VAL A 91 -7.68 -10.01 -7.51
C VAL A 91 -7.66 -8.73 -8.33
N GLU A 92 -8.46 -8.68 -9.36
CA GLU A 92 -8.61 -7.51 -10.22
C GLU A 92 -9.91 -6.78 -9.91
N CYS A 93 -9.79 -5.50 -9.65
CA CYS A 93 -10.91 -4.59 -9.43
C CYS A 93 -10.93 -3.58 -10.57
N PRO A 94 -11.54 -3.93 -11.72
CA PRO A 94 -11.61 -3.00 -12.83
C PRO A 94 -12.58 -1.87 -12.52
N ASP A 95 -12.40 -0.75 -13.17
CA ASP A 95 -13.36 0.35 -13.23
C ASP A 95 -13.90 0.80 -11.85
N ILE A 96 -12.98 1.00 -10.87
CA ILE A 96 -13.40 1.46 -9.54
C ILE A 96 -13.86 2.93 -9.51
N ASN A 97 -13.77 3.63 -10.64
CA ASN A 97 -14.04 5.07 -10.78
C ASN A 97 -14.47 5.43 -12.22
N ASP A 98 -15.69 5.15 -12.58
CA ASP A 98 -16.21 5.28 -13.94
C ASP A 98 -16.01 6.67 -14.57
N ASP A 99 -16.14 7.75 -13.82
CA ASP A 99 -16.33 9.10 -14.34
C ASP A 99 -15.33 10.15 -13.85
N ARG A 100 -14.47 9.83 -12.91
CA ARG A 100 -13.50 10.77 -12.34
C ARG A 100 -12.21 10.11 -11.87
N ASP A 101 -11.13 10.88 -11.82
CA ASP A 101 -9.88 10.44 -11.21
C ASP A 101 -10.07 10.22 -9.69
N ILE A 102 -9.42 9.21 -9.15
CA ILE A 102 -9.28 9.01 -7.70
C ILE A 102 -7.84 9.36 -7.31
N HIS A 103 -7.68 10.27 -6.37
CA HIS A 103 -6.38 10.61 -5.81
C HIS A 103 -6.25 9.98 -4.42
N ILE A 104 -5.58 8.84 -4.33
CA ILE A 104 -5.25 8.16 -3.07
C ILE A 104 -4.05 8.86 -2.44
N ALA A 105 -4.17 9.31 -1.19
CA ALA A 105 -3.12 10.03 -0.49
C ALA A 105 -3.09 9.69 1.01
N GLY A 106 -2.18 8.82 1.40
CA GLY A 106 -2.00 8.39 2.79
C GLY A 106 -1.69 6.92 2.93
N LEU A 107 -2.22 6.29 3.97
CA LEU A 107 -1.97 4.90 4.35
C LEU A 107 -3.21 4.05 4.05
N PRO A 108 -3.31 3.39 2.89
CA PRO A 108 -4.40 2.47 2.61
C PRO A 108 -4.35 1.25 3.54
N THR A 109 -5.49 0.63 3.78
CA THR A 109 -5.63 -0.54 4.63
C THR A 109 -6.49 -1.61 3.95
N LEU A 110 -6.09 -2.86 4.03
CA LEU A 110 -6.91 -3.99 3.63
C LEU A 110 -7.32 -4.79 4.87
N HIS A 111 -8.62 -4.88 5.10
CA HIS A 111 -9.22 -5.81 6.05
C HIS A 111 -9.40 -7.16 5.35
N LEU A 112 -8.37 -7.99 5.44
CA LEU A 112 -8.32 -9.28 4.76
C LEU A 112 -8.91 -10.38 5.62
N SER A 113 -9.97 -11.01 5.15
CA SER A 113 -10.46 -12.28 5.74
C SER A 113 -9.65 -13.45 5.21
N ALA A 114 -9.19 -14.31 6.12
CA ALA A 114 -8.29 -15.41 5.79
C ALA A 114 -8.53 -16.64 6.69
N VAL A 115 -8.13 -17.82 6.20
CA VAL A 115 -8.14 -19.08 6.96
C VAL A 115 -6.75 -19.70 6.89
N PRO A 116 -5.91 -19.55 7.91
CA PRO A 116 -4.61 -20.20 7.97
C PRO A 116 -4.72 -21.72 8.07
N THR A 117 -3.84 -22.45 7.40
CA THR A 117 -3.78 -23.91 7.50
C THR A 117 -2.86 -24.40 8.61
N PHE A 118 -2.08 -23.51 9.20
CA PHE A 118 -1.13 -23.75 10.28
C PHE A 118 -1.21 -22.65 11.35
N ASP A 119 -0.52 -22.80 12.46
CA ASP A 119 -0.38 -21.82 13.54
C ASP A 119 0.57 -20.66 13.23
N GLY A 120 0.99 -20.55 11.98
CA GLY A 120 1.85 -19.50 11.42
C GLY A 120 1.57 -19.32 9.94
N GLY A 121 2.33 -18.46 9.32
CA GLY A 121 2.23 -18.12 7.91
C GLY A 121 2.31 -16.63 7.70
N GLN A 122 2.47 -16.22 6.47
CA GLN A 122 2.62 -14.82 6.09
C GLN A 122 1.79 -14.54 4.85
N VAL A 123 1.20 -13.37 4.81
CA VAL A 123 0.59 -12.82 3.60
C VAL A 123 1.33 -11.55 3.23
N PHE A 124 1.81 -11.51 2.00
CA PHE A 124 2.33 -10.33 1.33
C PHE A 124 1.33 -9.91 0.26
N ILE A 125 1.09 -8.62 0.14
CA ILE A 125 0.18 -8.06 -0.85
C ILE A 125 0.91 -6.96 -1.59
N GLU A 126 0.91 -7.05 -2.90
CA GLU A 126 1.30 -5.96 -3.78
C GLU A 126 0.06 -5.33 -4.38
N MET A 127 -0.08 -4.01 -4.30
CA MET A 127 -1.14 -3.24 -4.93
C MET A 127 -0.60 -2.53 -6.17
N GLN A 128 -1.26 -2.72 -7.29
CA GLN A 128 -0.90 -2.15 -8.57
C GLN A 128 -2.05 -1.32 -9.17
N ASP A 129 -1.68 -0.34 -9.98
CA ASP A 129 -2.54 0.21 -11.01
C ASP A 129 -2.88 -0.90 -12.02
N ALA A 130 -4.17 -1.23 -12.19
CA ALA A 130 -4.58 -2.37 -12.99
C ALA A 130 -4.29 -2.17 -14.49
N MET A 131 -4.31 -0.93 -14.97
CA MET A 131 -4.11 -0.61 -16.39
C MET A 131 -2.61 -0.62 -16.76
N THR A 132 -1.78 -0.03 -15.93
CA THR A 132 -0.35 0.14 -16.23
C THR A 132 0.54 -0.96 -15.65
N GLY A 133 0.07 -1.66 -14.62
CA GLY A 133 0.85 -2.60 -13.83
C GLY A 133 1.86 -1.91 -12.89
N LEU A 134 1.79 -0.58 -12.76
CA LEU A 134 2.65 0.15 -11.84
C LEU A 134 2.34 -0.25 -10.39
N ARG A 135 3.35 -0.69 -9.64
CA ARG A 135 3.22 -0.96 -8.22
C ARG A 135 2.99 0.34 -7.46
N LEU A 136 1.88 0.44 -6.76
CA LEU A 136 1.49 1.59 -5.94
C LEU A 136 1.94 1.44 -4.49
N GLY A 137 1.97 0.22 -3.98
CA GLY A 137 2.40 -0.05 -2.63
C GLY A 137 2.32 -1.54 -2.30
N HIS A 138 2.75 -1.88 -1.09
CA HIS A 138 2.64 -3.25 -0.58
C HIS A 138 2.36 -3.26 0.92
N ALA A 139 1.89 -4.40 1.40
CA ALA A 139 1.70 -4.69 2.81
C ALA A 139 2.13 -6.13 3.10
N THR A 140 2.57 -6.40 4.31
CA THR A 140 2.88 -7.76 4.76
C THR A 140 2.47 -7.96 6.20
N MET A 141 2.03 -9.18 6.54
CA MET A 141 1.69 -9.55 7.90
C MET A 141 1.88 -11.05 8.12
N ASP A 142 2.51 -11.41 9.23
CA ASP A 142 2.43 -12.77 9.75
C ASP A 142 1.05 -12.97 10.40
N VAL A 143 0.39 -14.08 10.12
CA VAL A 143 -0.97 -14.39 10.61
C VAL A 143 -1.10 -14.36 12.13
N ARG A 144 0.01 -14.54 12.85
CA ARG A 144 0.05 -14.45 14.31
C ARG A 144 -0.14 -13.04 14.86
N TYR A 145 -0.09 -12.03 14.01
CA TYR A 145 -0.30 -10.62 14.40
C TYR A 145 -1.60 -10.06 13.82
N HIS A 146 -2.56 -10.93 13.52
CA HIS A 146 -3.81 -10.56 12.84
C HIS A 146 -4.68 -9.55 13.62
N GLU A 147 -4.57 -9.51 14.95
CA GLU A 147 -5.25 -8.50 15.79
C GLU A 147 -4.43 -7.19 15.91
N GLY A 148 -3.27 -7.11 15.25
CA GLY A 148 -2.33 -6.01 15.40
C GLY A 148 -1.45 -6.08 16.64
N GLY A 149 -0.58 -5.08 16.83
CA GLY A 149 0.32 -5.00 17.98
C GLY A 149 1.62 -5.77 17.77
N TYR A 150 2.35 -6.00 18.89
CA TYR A 150 3.68 -6.59 18.89
C TYR A 150 3.74 -7.99 19.54
N GLU A 151 2.62 -8.46 20.08
CA GLU A 151 2.53 -9.77 20.72
C GLU A 151 1.80 -10.75 19.81
N PRO A 152 2.38 -11.93 19.56
CA PRO A 152 1.74 -12.92 18.71
C PRO A 152 0.48 -13.50 19.35
N GLN A 153 -0.60 -13.56 18.57
CA GLN A 153 -1.86 -14.18 18.95
C GLN A 153 -1.85 -15.67 18.61
N THR A 154 -2.74 -16.41 19.28
CA THR A 154 -2.94 -17.82 18.95
C THR A 154 -3.72 -17.95 17.65
N VAL A 155 -3.12 -18.62 16.68
CA VAL A 155 -3.78 -18.99 15.42
C VAL A 155 -4.27 -20.44 15.53
N ILE A 156 -5.56 -20.64 15.27
CA ILE A 156 -6.15 -21.99 15.22
C ILE A 156 -6.28 -22.38 13.73
N PRO A 157 -5.54 -23.41 13.28
CA PRO A 157 -5.63 -23.85 11.90
C PRO A 157 -7.07 -24.18 11.48
N GLY A 158 -7.47 -23.69 10.32
CA GLY A 158 -8.83 -23.85 9.79
C GLY A 158 -9.86 -22.86 10.34
N GLN A 159 -9.51 -22.01 11.31
CA GLN A 159 -10.39 -20.94 11.79
C GLN A 159 -10.18 -19.66 10.96
N GLN A 160 -11.30 -19.02 10.60
CA GLN A 160 -11.24 -17.72 9.93
C GLN A 160 -10.75 -16.64 10.90
N ILE A 161 -9.86 -15.80 10.40
CA ILE A 161 -9.35 -14.59 11.05
C ILE A 161 -9.57 -13.39 10.12
N THR A 162 -9.48 -12.18 10.67
CA THR A 162 -9.39 -10.93 9.90
C THR A 162 -8.05 -10.29 10.21
N MET A 163 -7.32 -9.92 9.18
CA MET A 163 -6.02 -9.26 9.26
C MET A 163 -6.19 -7.81 8.79
N MET A 164 -5.78 -6.85 9.61
CA MET A 164 -5.75 -5.45 9.21
C MET A 164 -4.36 -5.12 8.64
N MET A 165 -4.23 -5.12 7.34
CA MET A 165 -2.96 -4.94 6.64
C MET A 165 -2.83 -3.49 6.14
N GLU A 166 -2.00 -2.71 6.80
CA GLU A 166 -1.69 -1.34 6.40
C GLU A 166 -0.61 -1.33 5.32
N PHE A 167 -0.89 -0.65 4.23
CA PHE A 167 0.08 -0.40 3.17
C PHE A 167 1.01 0.74 3.56
N GLN A 168 2.14 0.80 2.88
CA GLN A 168 3.00 1.98 2.94
C GLN A 168 2.25 3.23 2.48
N GLY A 169 2.70 4.40 2.94
CA GLY A 169 2.13 5.66 2.50
C GLY A 169 2.30 5.87 1.01
N ILE A 170 1.21 6.13 0.32
CA ILE A 170 1.19 6.34 -1.14
C ILE A 170 0.54 7.67 -1.49
N ASP A 171 0.93 8.20 -2.63
CA ASP A 171 0.32 9.33 -3.30
C ASP A 171 0.14 8.98 -4.78
N ALA A 172 -1.08 8.62 -5.16
CA ALA A 172 -1.35 8.09 -6.48
C ALA A 172 -2.66 8.60 -7.04
N ILE A 173 -2.62 9.05 -8.30
CA ILE A 173 -3.82 9.31 -9.09
C ILE A 173 -4.11 8.09 -9.94
N LEU A 174 -5.32 7.57 -9.81
CA LEU A 174 -5.91 6.59 -10.69
C LEU A 174 -6.86 7.33 -11.63
N PRO A 175 -6.57 7.38 -12.94
CA PRO A 175 -7.44 8.03 -13.91
C PRO A 175 -8.83 7.39 -13.98
N ALA A 176 -9.82 8.15 -14.42
CA ALA A 176 -11.16 7.65 -14.67
C ALA A 176 -11.15 6.39 -15.55
N GLY A 177 -11.96 5.41 -15.21
CA GLY A 177 -12.03 4.11 -15.89
C GLY A 177 -10.87 3.16 -15.58
N ASN A 178 -10.00 3.51 -14.62
CA ASN A 178 -8.93 2.63 -14.18
C ASN A 178 -9.37 1.81 -12.95
N GLY A 179 -8.54 0.85 -12.56
CA GLY A 179 -8.80 -0.06 -11.44
C GLY A 179 -7.56 -0.33 -10.59
N LEU A 180 -7.77 -1.16 -9.60
CA LEU A 180 -6.71 -1.70 -8.74
C LEU A 180 -6.55 -3.20 -8.98
N ARG A 181 -5.31 -3.65 -8.88
CA ARG A 181 -4.93 -5.07 -8.85
C ARG A 181 -4.22 -5.37 -7.56
N PHE A 182 -4.65 -6.42 -6.87
CA PHE A 182 -4.00 -6.93 -5.67
C PHE A 182 -3.39 -8.30 -5.97
N ILE A 183 -2.08 -8.42 -5.76
CA ILE A 183 -1.35 -9.68 -5.92
C ILE A 183 -0.95 -10.16 -4.53
N PHE A 184 -1.49 -11.30 -4.14
CA PHE A 184 -1.23 -11.95 -2.86
C PHE A 184 -0.19 -13.05 -3.03
N SER A 185 0.76 -13.12 -2.11
CA SER A 185 1.79 -14.17 -2.03
C SER A 185 2.19 -14.41 -0.57
N ASP A 186 3.06 -15.36 -0.33
CA ASP A 186 3.63 -15.64 1.00
C ASP A 186 4.96 -14.92 1.25
N GLN A 187 5.50 -14.25 0.24
CA GLN A 187 6.76 -13.53 0.34
C GLN A 187 6.83 -12.38 -0.68
N GLY A 188 7.54 -11.33 -0.33
CA GLY A 188 7.93 -10.26 -1.22
C GLY A 188 9.46 -10.20 -1.34
N GLU A 189 9.98 -9.42 -2.28
CA GLU A 189 11.41 -9.32 -2.57
C GLU A 189 12.25 -8.92 -1.34
N ASP A 190 11.69 -8.09 -0.47
CA ASP A 190 12.38 -7.52 0.69
C ASP A 190 12.03 -8.22 2.02
N TYR A 191 11.20 -9.27 1.97
CA TYR A 191 10.73 -9.96 3.16
C TYR A 191 11.20 -11.41 3.15
N LEU A 192 11.60 -11.88 4.34
CA LEU A 192 11.97 -13.29 4.51
C LEU A 192 10.75 -14.18 4.31
N ALA A 193 10.98 -15.34 3.71
CA ALA A 193 9.98 -16.37 3.65
C ALA A 193 9.49 -16.77 5.06
N PRO A 194 8.23 -17.19 5.22
CA PRO A 194 7.72 -17.61 6.50
C PRO A 194 8.56 -18.75 7.10
N ALA A 195 8.75 -18.71 8.42
CA ALA A 195 9.60 -19.68 9.13
C ALA A 195 9.15 -21.14 8.96
N CYS A 196 7.90 -21.37 8.69
CA CYS A 196 7.30 -22.68 8.40
C CYS A 196 7.45 -23.14 6.94
N GLY A 197 8.04 -22.30 6.09
CA GLY A 197 8.26 -22.61 4.68
C GLY A 197 6.97 -22.97 3.93
N ASN A 198 7.07 -23.88 2.99
CA ASN A 198 5.96 -24.28 2.11
C ASN A 198 4.79 -25.00 2.84
N ALA A 199 4.93 -25.33 4.12
CA ALA A 199 3.88 -25.99 4.87
C ALA A 199 2.77 -25.03 5.32
N CYS A 200 3.09 -23.74 5.47
CA CYS A 200 2.14 -22.74 5.91
C CYS A 200 1.49 -22.06 4.72
N THR A 201 0.29 -22.48 4.42
CA THR A 201 -0.55 -21.82 3.42
C THR A 201 -1.68 -21.06 4.12
N VAL A 202 -2.14 -20.00 3.47
CA VAL A 202 -3.25 -19.18 3.93
C VAL A 202 -4.30 -19.14 2.83
N HIS A 203 -5.52 -19.55 3.16
CA HIS A 203 -6.65 -19.36 2.26
C HIS A 203 -7.19 -17.96 2.46
N ILE A 204 -7.08 -17.11 1.45
CA ILE A 204 -7.65 -15.77 1.47
C ILE A 204 -9.10 -15.80 0.98
N LEU A 205 -9.93 -14.95 1.55
CA LEU A 205 -11.37 -14.85 1.27
C LEU A 205 -11.70 -13.42 0.76
N PRO A 206 -11.39 -13.11 -0.51
CA PRO A 206 -11.61 -11.76 -1.03
C PRO A 206 -13.05 -11.29 -0.91
N SER A 207 -14.03 -12.17 -1.15
CA SER A 207 -15.46 -11.84 -1.02
C SER A 207 -15.89 -11.42 0.41
N LEU A 208 -15.03 -11.55 1.39
CA LEU A 208 -15.24 -11.11 2.77
C LEU A 208 -14.20 -10.06 3.19
N SER A 209 -13.52 -9.46 2.24
CA SER A 209 -12.41 -8.53 2.46
C SER A 209 -12.76 -7.16 1.92
N VAL A 210 -12.31 -6.11 2.62
CA VAL A 210 -12.60 -4.72 2.28
C VAL A 210 -11.31 -3.93 2.25
N PHE A 211 -11.09 -3.20 1.16
CA PHE A 211 -10.02 -2.24 1.02
C PHE A 211 -10.52 -0.85 1.33
N GLU A 212 -9.76 -0.11 2.13
CA GLU A 212 -10.02 1.28 2.46
C GLU A 212 -8.81 2.13 2.10
N ALA A 213 -9.04 3.26 1.46
CA ALA A 213 -7.99 4.20 1.13
C ALA A 213 -8.39 5.63 1.47
N PRO A 214 -7.46 6.44 1.99
CA PRO A 214 -7.67 7.87 2.12
C PRO A 214 -7.58 8.53 0.74
N THR A 215 -8.54 9.38 0.40
CA THR A 215 -8.56 10.13 -0.87
C THR A 215 -8.61 11.63 -0.62
N VAL A 216 -8.09 12.39 -1.56
CA VAL A 216 -8.10 13.86 -1.53
C VAL A 216 -8.42 14.43 -2.90
N GLU A 217 -8.88 15.68 -2.91
CA GLU A 217 -8.91 16.49 -4.12
C GLU A 217 -7.80 17.53 -4.02
N ARG A 218 -6.90 17.58 -5.01
CA ARG A 218 -5.78 18.53 -5.06
C ARG A 218 -5.67 19.17 -6.42
N GLY A 219 -5.57 20.49 -6.40
CA GLY A 219 -5.30 21.29 -7.59
C GLY A 219 -3.78 21.41 -7.89
N PRO A 220 -3.44 22.05 -8.99
CA PRO A 220 -2.06 22.25 -9.41
C PRO A 220 -1.25 23.16 -8.47
N GLU A 221 -1.90 23.92 -7.60
CA GLU A 221 -1.26 24.79 -6.60
C GLU A 221 -0.45 24.02 -5.54
N THR A 222 -0.74 22.74 -5.34
CA THR A 222 0.02 21.90 -4.42
C THR A 222 1.32 21.35 -5.02
N ILE A 223 1.50 21.49 -6.33
CA ILE A 223 2.67 20.95 -7.04
C ILE A 223 3.91 21.74 -6.68
N LEU A 224 4.92 21.03 -6.19
CA LEU A 224 6.23 21.58 -5.88
C LEU A 224 7.08 21.71 -7.14
N THR A 225 7.55 22.91 -7.42
CA THR A 225 8.58 23.10 -8.44
C THR A 225 9.94 22.73 -7.86
N VAL A 226 10.44 21.56 -8.20
CA VAL A 226 11.78 21.11 -7.79
C VAL A 226 12.82 21.88 -8.63
N PRO A 227 13.77 22.60 -8.02
CA PRO A 227 14.84 23.24 -8.74
C PRO A 227 15.65 22.22 -9.55
N GLN A 228 16.10 22.61 -10.74
CA GLN A 228 16.98 21.74 -11.53
C GLN A 228 18.44 21.90 -11.06
N PRO A 229 19.23 20.80 -11.03
CA PRO A 229 20.66 20.91 -10.74
C PRO A 229 21.32 21.83 -11.76
N GLN A 230 22.16 22.76 -11.27
CA GLN A 230 22.95 23.68 -12.11
C GLN A 230 24.21 23.00 -12.67
#